data_f3d495da9737151dbf75695c52ce42ef
#
_entry.id   f3d495da9737151dbf75695c52ce42ef
#
_cell.length_a   1.000
_cell.length_b   1.000
_cell.length_c   1.000
_cell.angle_alpha   90.00
_cell.angle_beta   90.00
_cell.angle_gamma   90.00
#
_symmetry.space_group_name_H-M   'P 1'
#
loop_
_entity.id
_entity.type
_entity.pdbx_description
1 polymer ?
#
loop_
_entity_poly.entity_id
_entity_poly.type
_entity_poly.pdbx_seq_one_letter_code
_entity_poly.pdbx_strand_id
1 'polypeptide(L)'
;MHMIKKIFMLAAAMIMSLPLLQAQESEGLKVMSYNIRLGSAQDGTNSWALRYTATGKMLEDQKPDVFGVQEALEYQVRYIEEMCGYESVGVGRENGKKEGEHMSIFWNKKTVSMLKWGTFWLSDTPEKPSKGWDAECFRTATWALMKDKKTGKKFYFVNTHLDHKGTEAQKNGLKLIVDRIAEINPDGLPMVLTGDFNIEPK
;
A
#
# COMPACT_ATOMS: atom_id res chain seq x y z
N MET A 1 50.86 -33.18 -41.93
CA MET A 1 50.93 -32.15 -40.90
C MET A 1 50.03 -30.87 -41.21
N HIS A 2 49.27 -30.90 -42.30
CA HIS A 2 48.46 -29.77 -42.74
C HIS A 2 46.96 -29.97 -42.49
N MET A 3 46.50 -31.16 -42.13
CA MET A 3 45.08 -31.46 -41.94
C MET A 3 44.59 -31.24 -40.48
N ILE A 4 45.48 -31.32 -39.50
CA ILE A 4 45.18 -31.21 -38.08
C ILE A 4 44.98 -29.73 -37.67
N LYS A 5 45.62 -28.79 -38.38
CA LYS A 5 45.43 -27.33 -38.09
C LYS A 5 44.08 -26.73 -38.52
N LYS A 6 43.35 -27.39 -39.43
CA LYS A 6 42.03 -26.91 -39.88
C LYS A 6 40.89 -27.33 -38.95
N ILE A 7 41.06 -28.37 -38.15
CA ILE A 7 40.03 -28.86 -37.22
C ILE A 7 40.00 -28.00 -35.95
N PHE A 8 41.13 -27.44 -35.51
CA PHE A 8 41.17 -26.55 -34.35
C PHE A 8 40.66 -25.15 -34.62
N MET A 9 40.59 -24.69 -35.86
CA MET A 9 40.06 -23.38 -36.19
C MET A 9 38.52 -23.32 -36.32
N LEU A 10 37.87 -24.47 -36.54
CA LEU A 10 36.39 -24.55 -36.57
C LEU A 10 35.78 -24.70 -35.17
N ALA A 11 36.51 -25.22 -34.20
CA ALA A 11 36.00 -25.37 -32.83
C ALA A 11 36.04 -24.08 -32.01
N ALA A 12 36.87 -23.09 -32.39
CA ALA A 12 36.97 -21.81 -31.68
C ALA A 12 35.90 -20.76 -32.09
N ALA A 13 35.22 -20.99 -33.25
CA ALA A 13 34.21 -20.04 -33.75
C ALA A 13 32.77 -20.35 -33.27
N MET A 14 32.55 -21.42 -32.52
CA MET A 14 31.21 -21.85 -32.07
C MET A 14 30.88 -21.52 -30.59
N ILE A 15 31.75 -20.79 -29.90
CA ILE A 15 31.55 -20.44 -28.47
C ILE A 15 31.09 -18.98 -28.27
N MET A 16 30.87 -18.21 -29.32
CA MET A 16 30.56 -16.79 -29.21
C MET A 16 29.11 -16.41 -29.58
N SER A 17 28.12 -17.24 -29.29
CA SER A 17 26.71 -16.78 -29.39
C SER A 17 25.79 -17.53 -28.44
N LEU A 18 26.19 -17.65 -27.18
CA LEU A 18 25.20 -17.77 -26.12
C LEU A 18 24.68 -16.36 -25.88
N PRO A 19 23.40 -16.05 -26.15
CA PRO A 19 22.83 -14.82 -25.67
C PRO A 19 22.98 -14.88 -24.16
N LEU A 20 23.70 -13.91 -23.57
CA LEU A 20 23.53 -13.61 -22.16
C LEU A 20 22.02 -13.33 -21.98
N LEU A 21 21.27 -14.33 -21.53
CA LEU A 21 20.00 -14.11 -20.88
C LEU A 21 20.35 -13.28 -19.64
N GLN A 22 20.46 -11.97 -19.82
CA GLN A 22 20.29 -11.05 -18.70
C GLN A 22 18.90 -11.35 -18.18
N ALA A 23 18.80 -12.01 -17.04
CA ALA A 23 17.59 -12.05 -16.27
C ALA A 23 17.21 -10.59 -16.08
N GLN A 24 16.21 -10.13 -16.84
CA GLN A 24 15.62 -8.84 -16.66
C GLN A 24 15.01 -8.93 -15.27
N GLU A 25 15.68 -8.36 -14.26
CA GLU A 25 15.09 -8.20 -12.94
C GLU A 25 13.74 -7.53 -13.17
N SER A 26 12.68 -8.29 -12.96
CA SER A 26 11.35 -7.70 -12.99
C SER A 26 11.31 -6.79 -11.78
N GLU A 27 11.48 -5.50 -11.98
CA GLU A 27 11.20 -4.53 -10.94
C GLU A 27 9.79 -4.86 -10.42
N GLY A 28 9.73 -5.32 -9.16
CA GLY A 28 8.48 -5.59 -8.48
C GLY A 28 7.68 -4.28 -8.31
N LEU A 29 6.44 -4.39 -7.88
CA LEU A 29 5.65 -3.21 -7.53
C LEU A 29 6.29 -2.50 -6.33
N LYS A 30 6.44 -1.18 -6.44
CA LYS A 30 6.89 -0.33 -5.34
C LYS A 30 5.71 -0.02 -4.43
N VAL A 31 5.77 -0.51 -3.20
CA VAL A 31 4.72 -0.28 -2.20
C VAL A 31 5.23 0.62 -1.07
N MET A 32 4.33 1.41 -0.46
CA MET A 32 4.69 2.35 0.60
C MET A 32 3.60 2.39 1.67
N SER A 33 3.99 2.61 2.93
CA SER A 33 3.13 3.02 4.04
C SER A 33 3.50 4.45 4.45
N TYR A 34 2.51 5.34 4.62
CA TYR A 34 2.76 6.74 4.87
C TYR A 34 1.76 7.34 5.86
N ASN A 35 2.15 7.47 7.13
CA ASN A 35 1.41 8.34 8.03
C ASN A 35 1.63 9.79 7.58
N ILE A 36 0.58 10.40 6.97
CA ILE A 36 0.65 11.74 6.39
C ILE A 36 0.54 12.85 7.44
N ARG A 37 0.32 12.48 8.69
CA ARG A 37 0.04 13.39 9.80
C ARG A 37 -1.26 14.17 9.62
N LEU A 38 -2.08 14.20 10.64
CA LEU A 38 -3.39 14.88 10.67
C LEU A 38 -3.29 16.32 10.17
N GLY A 39 -4.06 16.63 9.13
CA GLY A 39 -3.96 17.93 8.45
C GLY A 39 -4.44 19.11 9.29
N SER A 40 -5.29 18.88 10.30
CA SER A 40 -5.76 19.91 11.25
C SER A 40 -4.89 20.05 12.50
N ALA A 41 -3.80 19.27 12.62
CA ALA A 41 -2.90 19.37 13.76
C ALA A 41 -2.22 20.73 13.84
N GLN A 42 -2.06 21.24 15.07
CA GLN A 42 -1.42 22.55 15.35
C GLN A 42 0.10 22.38 15.40
N ASP A 43 0.71 22.02 14.28
CA ASP A 43 2.14 21.68 14.18
C ASP A 43 3.03 22.88 13.78
N GLY A 44 2.53 24.11 13.92
CA GLY A 44 3.29 25.34 13.62
C GLY A 44 3.82 25.35 12.19
N THR A 45 5.14 25.44 12.04
CA THR A 45 5.82 25.44 10.73
C THR A 45 5.70 24.12 9.98
N ASN A 46 5.28 23.03 10.64
CA ASN A 46 5.03 21.72 10.04
C ASN A 46 3.52 21.47 9.78
N SER A 47 2.69 22.52 9.88
CA SER A 47 1.26 22.40 9.54
C SER A 47 1.06 21.95 8.08
N TRP A 48 -0.05 21.31 7.79
CA TRP A 48 -0.36 20.83 6.43
C TRP A 48 -0.24 21.93 5.38
N ALA A 49 -0.73 23.13 5.68
CA ALA A 49 -0.69 24.28 4.78
C ALA A 49 0.74 24.68 4.34
N LEU A 50 1.77 24.30 5.10
CA LEU A 50 3.17 24.60 4.79
C LEU A 50 3.95 23.39 4.26
N ARG A 51 3.47 22.16 4.46
CA ARG A 51 4.19 20.93 4.07
C ARG A 51 3.55 20.13 2.93
N TYR A 52 2.35 20.51 2.45
CA TYR A 52 1.67 19.74 1.39
C TYR A 52 2.52 19.62 0.10
N THR A 53 3.28 20.66 -0.25
CA THR A 53 4.17 20.63 -1.41
C THR A 53 5.32 19.64 -1.24
N ALA A 54 5.85 19.49 -0.02
CA ALA A 54 6.87 18.48 0.30
C ALA A 54 6.30 17.06 0.18
N THR A 55 5.03 16.85 0.57
CA THR A 55 4.33 15.59 0.33
C THR A 55 4.23 15.27 -1.17
N GLY A 56 3.80 16.25 -1.98
CA GLY A 56 3.73 16.08 -3.43
C GLY A 56 5.11 15.77 -4.05
N LYS A 57 6.15 16.49 -3.64
CA LYS A 57 7.52 16.26 -4.10
C LYS A 57 8.02 14.86 -3.71
N MET A 58 7.77 14.41 -2.50
CA MET A 58 8.13 13.06 -2.05
C MET A 58 7.44 11.99 -2.90
N LEU A 59 6.14 12.14 -3.18
CA LEU A 59 5.40 11.20 -4.04
C LEU A 59 5.92 11.21 -5.48
N GLU A 60 6.28 12.38 -6.02
CA GLU A 60 6.91 12.51 -7.33
C GLU A 60 8.27 11.81 -7.40
N ASP A 61 9.09 11.93 -6.35
CA ASP A 61 10.41 11.30 -6.28
C ASP A 61 10.32 9.80 -6.06
N GLN A 62 9.44 9.36 -5.15
CA GLN A 62 9.30 7.95 -4.80
C GLN A 62 8.51 7.15 -5.83
N LYS A 63 7.51 7.73 -6.48
CA LYS A 63 6.67 7.08 -7.50
C LYS A 63 6.15 5.70 -7.07
N PRO A 64 5.51 5.56 -5.89
CA PRO A 64 4.98 4.27 -5.48
C PRO A 64 3.90 3.79 -6.44
N ASP A 65 3.84 2.48 -6.68
CA ASP A 65 2.75 1.88 -7.47
C ASP A 65 1.46 1.78 -6.65
N VAL A 66 1.59 1.45 -5.36
CA VAL A 66 0.48 1.38 -4.40
C VAL A 66 0.97 1.85 -3.03
N PHE A 67 0.16 2.61 -2.31
CA PHE A 67 0.48 2.99 -0.94
C PHE A 67 -0.75 3.21 -0.08
N GLY A 68 -0.58 2.97 1.22
CA GLY A 68 -1.58 3.28 2.25
C GLY A 68 -1.21 4.54 3.02
N VAL A 69 -2.20 5.38 3.31
CA VAL A 69 -2.00 6.54 4.19
C VAL A 69 -2.74 6.36 5.50
N GLN A 70 -2.21 6.97 6.56
CA GLN A 70 -2.84 7.07 7.87
C GLN A 70 -2.97 8.56 8.24
N GLU A 71 -3.95 8.90 9.07
CA GLU A 71 -4.28 10.27 9.54
C GLU A 71 -4.77 11.23 8.44
N ALA A 72 -5.01 10.78 7.22
CA ALA A 72 -5.45 11.67 6.15
C ALA A 72 -6.89 12.16 6.36
N LEU A 73 -7.11 13.47 6.33
CA LEU A 73 -8.44 14.05 6.18
C LEU A 73 -8.84 14.12 4.70
N GLU A 74 -10.12 14.23 4.41
CA GLU A 74 -10.68 14.27 3.05
C GLU A 74 -9.90 15.22 2.11
N TYR A 75 -9.56 16.42 2.55
CA TYR A 75 -8.84 17.38 1.71
C TYR A 75 -7.37 16.99 1.44
N GLN A 76 -6.75 16.19 2.33
CA GLN A 76 -5.41 15.63 2.10
C GLN A 76 -5.49 14.47 1.09
N VAL A 77 -6.53 13.63 1.17
CA VAL A 77 -6.81 12.60 0.16
C VAL A 77 -6.99 13.24 -1.21
N ARG A 78 -7.85 14.25 -1.33
CA ARG A 78 -8.08 14.98 -2.58
C ARG A 78 -6.83 15.65 -3.13
N TYR A 79 -5.98 16.21 -2.28
CA TYR A 79 -4.71 16.75 -2.72
C TYR A 79 -3.85 15.71 -3.45
N ILE A 80 -3.75 14.50 -2.90
CA ILE A 80 -2.98 13.41 -3.53
C ILE A 80 -3.62 12.98 -4.87
N GLU A 81 -4.94 12.89 -4.92
CA GLU A 81 -5.65 12.54 -6.16
C GLU A 81 -5.47 13.59 -7.25
N GLU A 82 -5.78 14.85 -6.93
CA GLU A 82 -5.87 15.94 -7.89
C GLU A 82 -4.48 16.45 -8.31
N MET A 83 -3.54 16.56 -7.36
CA MET A 83 -2.25 17.18 -7.59
C MET A 83 -1.12 16.18 -7.85
N CYS A 84 -1.22 14.95 -7.33
CA CYS A 84 -0.19 13.93 -7.51
C CYS A 84 -0.59 12.84 -8.52
N GLY A 85 -1.85 12.84 -8.98
CA GLY A 85 -2.33 11.98 -10.07
C GLY A 85 -2.54 10.52 -9.71
N TYR A 86 -2.79 10.22 -8.43
CA TYR A 86 -3.16 8.90 -7.95
C TYR A 86 -4.67 8.74 -7.88
N GLU A 87 -5.15 7.52 -8.06
CA GLU A 87 -6.51 7.14 -7.72
C GLU A 87 -6.53 6.63 -6.28
N SER A 88 -7.67 6.73 -5.58
CA SER A 88 -7.78 6.21 -4.22
C SER A 88 -9.09 5.50 -3.92
N VAL A 89 -9.09 4.70 -2.84
CA VAL A 89 -10.28 4.14 -2.19
C VAL A 89 -10.12 4.23 -0.67
N GLY A 90 -11.23 4.33 0.01
CA GLY A 90 -11.31 4.45 1.47
C GLY A 90 -12.45 5.40 1.86
N VAL A 91 -12.78 5.41 3.14
CA VAL A 91 -13.82 6.29 3.71
C VAL A 91 -13.35 6.90 5.02
N GLY A 92 -13.96 8.02 5.39
CA GLY A 92 -13.74 8.63 6.70
C GLY A 92 -14.28 7.75 7.82
N ARG A 93 -13.48 7.56 8.85
CA ARG A 93 -13.75 6.61 9.95
C ARG A 93 -14.97 6.97 10.80
N GLU A 94 -15.37 8.25 10.84
CA GLU A 94 -16.45 8.71 11.73
C GLU A 94 -17.84 8.38 11.19
N ASN A 95 -18.04 8.44 9.87
CA ASN A 95 -19.37 8.25 9.28
C ASN A 95 -19.42 7.32 8.06
N GLY A 96 -18.29 6.70 7.70
CA GLY A 96 -18.22 5.83 6.51
C GLY A 96 -18.35 6.60 5.20
N LYS A 97 -18.13 7.91 5.22
CA LYS A 97 -18.15 8.79 4.04
C LYS A 97 -16.90 9.66 4.02
N LYS A 98 -16.99 10.90 4.49
CA LYS A 98 -15.91 11.91 4.40
C LYS A 98 -15.40 12.40 5.75
N GLU A 99 -16.08 12.08 6.86
CA GLU A 99 -15.74 12.61 8.17
C GLU A 99 -14.68 11.76 8.88
N GLY A 100 -13.75 12.46 9.53
CA GLY A 100 -12.64 11.86 10.25
C GLY A 100 -11.48 11.47 9.34
N GLU A 101 -10.57 10.73 9.92
CA GLU A 101 -9.38 10.24 9.20
C GLU A 101 -9.73 9.09 8.25
N HIS A 102 -9.05 9.06 7.12
CA HIS A 102 -9.15 8.03 6.10
C HIS A 102 -7.93 7.10 6.16
N MET A 103 -8.18 5.81 6.12
CA MET A 103 -7.16 4.79 5.88
C MET A 103 -7.13 4.46 4.39
N SER A 104 -6.96 5.49 3.55
CA SER A 104 -7.04 5.35 2.11
C SER A 104 -5.89 4.54 1.54
N ILE A 105 -6.19 3.80 0.46
CA ILE A 105 -5.23 3.12 -0.38
C ILE A 105 -5.18 3.86 -1.72
N PHE A 106 -3.99 4.28 -2.11
CA PHE A 106 -3.72 4.96 -3.37
C PHE A 106 -2.99 4.04 -4.34
N TRP A 107 -3.23 4.22 -5.65
CA TRP A 107 -2.49 3.49 -6.66
C TRP A 107 -2.24 4.33 -7.92
N ASN A 108 -1.15 4.01 -8.59
CA ASN A 108 -0.84 4.54 -9.91
C ASN A 108 -1.65 3.76 -10.96
N LYS A 109 -2.65 4.39 -11.55
CA LYS A 109 -3.50 3.75 -12.57
C LYS A 109 -2.78 3.30 -13.84
N LYS A 110 -1.53 3.73 -14.06
CA LYS A 110 -0.72 3.27 -15.20
C LYS A 110 -0.15 1.87 -14.96
N THR A 111 0.17 1.53 -13.71
CA THR A 111 0.83 0.28 -13.33
C THR A 111 -0.10 -0.72 -12.66
N VAL A 112 -1.14 -0.25 -11.95
CA VAL A 112 -2.06 -1.09 -11.17
C VAL A 112 -3.51 -0.79 -11.54
N SER A 113 -4.35 -1.84 -11.53
CA SER A 113 -5.81 -1.73 -11.59
C SER A 113 -6.41 -2.17 -10.26
N MET A 114 -7.32 -1.39 -9.70
CA MET A 114 -8.17 -1.79 -8.57
C MET A 114 -9.38 -2.55 -9.10
N LEU A 115 -9.67 -3.72 -8.52
CA LEU A 115 -10.74 -4.63 -8.94
C LEU A 115 -11.92 -4.63 -7.98
N LYS A 116 -11.63 -4.61 -6.67
CA LYS A 116 -12.62 -4.64 -5.59
C LYS A 116 -12.01 -4.02 -4.35
N TRP A 117 -12.82 -3.38 -3.51
CA TRP A 117 -12.35 -2.82 -2.26
C TRP A 117 -13.46 -2.77 -1.20
N GLY A 118 -13.08 -2.51 0.02
CA GLY A 118 -13.99 -2.25 1.12
C GLY A 118 -13.26 -1.70 2.34
N THR A 119 -14.03 -1.18 3.28
CA THR A 119 -13.54 -0.72 4.58
C THR A 119 -14.40 -1.36 5.68
N PHE A 120 -13.80 -1.73 6.78
CA PHE A 120 -14.49 -2.19 7.98
C PHE A 120 -13.89 -1.55 9.22
N TRP A 121 -14.72 -1.42 10.27
CA TRP A 121 -14.32 -0.86 11.55
C TRP A 121 -13.70 -1.92 12.45
N LEU A 122 -12.67 -1.53 13.20
CA LEU A 122 -12.02 -2.40 14.17
C LEU A 122 -12.81 -2.38 15.48
N SER A 123 -13.91 -3.14 15.50
CA SER A 123 -14.85 -3.23 16.61
C SER A 123 -15.67 -4.51 16.53
N ASP A 124 -16.53 -4.74 17.51
CA ASP A 124 -17.49 -5.86 17.51
C ASP A 124 -18.62 -5.71 16.47
N THR A 125 -18.71 -4.55 15.81
CA THR A 125 -19.67 -4.26 14.74
C THR A 125 -18.95 -3.66 13.52
N PRO A 126 -18.15 -4.48 12.81
CA PRO A 126 -17.23 -3.99 11.79
C PRO A 126 -17.89 -3.43 10.52
N GLU A 127 -19.18 -3.64 10.32
CA GLU A 127 -19.92 -3.20 9.13
C GLU A 127 -20.42 -1.75 9.21
N LYS A 128 -20.26 -1.09 10.34
CA LYS A 128 -20.72 0.29 10.57
C LYS A 128 -19.76 1.09 11.43
N PRO A 129 -19.79 2.44 11.33
CA PRO A 129 -18.99 3.29 12.20
C PRO A 129 -19.19 2.94 13.66
N SER A 130 -18.12 2.48 14.31
CA SER A 130 -18.15 2.06 15.70
C SER A 130 -16.73 2.05 16.29
N LYS A 131 -16.68 2.19 17.61
CA LYS A 131 -15.45 2.16 18.39
C LYS A 131 -15.37 0.80 19.12
N GLY A 132 -14.26 0.09 18.98
CA GLY A 132 -14.08 -1.23 19.54
C GLY A 132 -13.30 -1.21 20.85
N TRP A 133 -13.67 -2.10 21.76
CA TRP A 133 -12.98 -2.40 23.01
C TRP A 133 -12.64 -1.13 23.81
N ASP A 134 -11.36 -0.96 24.17
CA ASP A 134 -10.82 0.20 24.90
C ASP A 134 -10.26 1.29 23.99
N ALA A 135 -10.60 1.28 22.69
CA ALA A 135 -10.10 2.26 21.73
C ALA A 135 -10.45 3.70 22.10
N GLU A 136 -9.50 4.63 21.95
CA GLU A 136 -9.74 6.07 22.11
C GLU A 136 -10.54 6.64 20.92
N CYS A 137 -10.25 6.16 19.69
CA CYS A 137 -10.83 6.63 18.44
C CYS A 137 -11.50 5.50 17.67
N PHE A 138 -12.35 5.84 16.70
CA PHE A 138 -12.76 4.89 15.67
C PHE A 138 -11.54 4.47 14.86
N ARG A 139 -11.42 3.16 14.60
CA ARG A 139 -10.32 2.60 13.81
C ARG A 139 -10.89 1.76 12.69
N THR A 140 -10.24 1.82 11.54
CA THR A 140 -10.69 1.12 10.34
C THR A 140 -9.52 0.39 9.66
N ALA A 141 -9.86 -0.63 8.89
CA ALA A 141 -8.98 -1.21 7.89
C ALA A 141 -9.66 -1.10 6.52
N THR A 142 -8.94 -0.55 5.56
CA THR A 142 -9.34 -0.53 4.15
C THR A 142 -8.56 -1.60 3.41
N TRP A 143 -9.23 -2.36 2.54
CA TRP A 143 -8.61 -3.38 1.72
C TRP A 143 -8.97 -3.19 0.24
N ALA A 144 -8.09 -3.60 -0.64
CA ALA A 144 -8.33 -3.60 -2.07
C ALA A 144 -7.74 -4.85 -2.73
N LEU A 145 -8.52 -5.50 -3.61
CA LEU A 145 -8.01 -6.47 -4.56
C LEU A 145 -7.51 -5.72 -5.78
N MET A 146 -6.26 -5.90 -6.09
CA MET A 146 -5.55 -5.18 -7.15
C MET A 146 -4.94 -6.14 -8.16
N LYS A 147 -4.62 -5.62 -9.34
CA LYS A 147 -3.94 -6.35 -10.42
C LYS A 147 -2.77 -5.53 -10.93
N ASP A 148 -1.59 -6.12 -10.88
CA ASP A 148 -0.42 -5.61 -11.58
C ASP A 148 -0.65 -5.70 -13.10
N LYS A 149 -0.61 -4.58 -13.79
CA LYS A 149 -0.85 -4.52 -15.24
C LYS A 149 0.27 -5.14 -16.06
N LYS A 150 1.50 -5.13 -15.55
CA LYS A 150 2.68 -5.68 -16.24
C LYS A 150 2.66 -7.22 -16.23
N THR A 151 2.39 -7.81 -15.07
CA THR A 151 2.45 -9.27 -14.90
C THR A 151 1.08 -9.95 -14.99
N GLY A 152 -0.01 -9.19 -14.86
CA GLY A 152 -1.37 -9.72 -14.76
C GLY A 152 -1.71 -10.36 -13.41
N LYS A 153 -0.75 -10.43 -12.48
CA LYS A 153 -0.95 -11.04 -11.16
C LYS A 153 -1.85 -10.21 -10.27
N LYS A 154 -2.69 -10.89 -9.50
CA LYS A 154 -3.57 -10.27 -8.51
C LYS A 154 -2.94 -10.34 -7.13
N PHE A 155 -3.25 -9.36 -6.30
CA PHE A 155 -2.81 -9.29 -4.91
C PHE A 155 -3.79 -8.44 -4.09
N TYR A 156 -3.79 -8.64 -2.77
CA TYR A 156 -4.51 -7.78 -1.85
C TYR A 156 -3.57 -6.74 -1.24
N PHE A 157 -4.08 -5.55 -1.07
CA PHE A 157 -3.44 -4.48 -0.31
C PHE A 157 -4.38 -4.06 0.82
N VAL A 158 -3.86 -3.99 2.03
CA VAL A 158 -4.62 -3.64 3.24
C VAL A 158 -3.91 -2.50 3.95
N ASN A 159 -4.66 -1.51 4.41
CA ASN A 159 -4.12 -0.37 5.14
C ASN A 159 -4.94 -0.10 6.41
N THR A 160 -4.27 0.16 7.51
CA THR A 160 -4.89 0.39 8.82
C THR A 160 -4.14 1.43 9.64
N HIS A 161 -4.76 1.86 10.75
CA HIS A 161 -4.13 2.63 11.81
C HIS A 161 -4.71 2.15 13.13
N LEU A 162 -3.94 1.39 13.89
CA LEU A 162 -4.39 0.84 15.17
C LEU A 162 -4.52 1.93 16.23
N ASP A 163 -5.22 1.62 17.30
CA ASP A 163 -5.42 2.60 18.37
C ASP A 163 -4.09 2.91 19.07
N HIS A 164 -3.92 4.16 19.50
CA HIS A 164 -2.68 4.64 20.10
C HIS A 164 -2.65 4.51 21.64
N LYS A 165 -3.79 4.12 22.26
CA LYS A 165 -3.91 3.94 23.71
C LYS A 165 -4.44 2.57 24.10
N GLY A 166 -5.50 2.12 23.46
CA GLY A 166 -6.20 0.88 23.81
C GLY A 166 -5.40 -0.36 23.42
N THR A 167 -4.79 -1.03 24.39
CA THR A 167 -4.00 -2.25 24.13
C THR A 167 -4.86 -3.43 23.70
N GLU A 168 -6.08 -3.56 24.25
CA GLU A 168 -7.04 -4.57 23.78
C GLU A 168 -7.57 -4.23 22.39
N ALA A 169 -7.78 -2.94 22.08
CA ALA A 169 -8.16 -2.50 20.74
C ALA A 169 -7.06 -2.77 19.70
N GLN A 170 -5.78 -2.59 20.05
CA GLN A 170 -4.65 -2.95 19.17
C GLN A 170 -4.64 -4.45 18.87
N LYS A 171 -4.67 -5.28 19.91
CA LYS A 171 -4.61 -6.74 19.80
C LYS A 171 -5.81 -7.32 19.04
N ASN A 172 -7.01 -6.95 19.48
CA ASN A 172 -8.24 -7.47 18.88
C ASN A 172 -8.48 -6.89 17.49
N GLY A 173 -8.11 -5.62 17.26
CA GLY A 173 -8.15 -4.99 15.94
C GLY A 173 -7.24 -5.70 14.93
N LEU A 174 -6.01 -6.04 15.32
CA LEU A 174 -5.12 -6.81 14.46
C LEU A 174 -5.66 -8.22 14.20
N LYS A 175 -6.18 -8.88 15.22
CA LYS A 175 -6.81 -10.21 15.07
C LYS A 175 -8.00 -10.14 14.10
N LEU A 176 -8.87 -9.14 14.24
CA LEU A 176 -10.02 -8.95 13.35
C LEU A 176 -9.56 -8.72 11.90
N ILE A 177 -8.49 -7.96 11.68
CA ILE A 177 -7.92 -7.75 10.33
C ILE A 177 -7.50 -9.11 9.73
N VAL A 178 -6.78 -9.93 10.48
CA VAL A 178 -6.34 -11.26 10.02
C VAL A 178 -7.52 -12.15 9.68
N ASP A 179 -8.52 -12.23 10.57
CA ASP A 179 -9.71 -13.05 10.39
C ASP A 179 -10.50 -12.60 9.14
N ARG A 180 -10.76 -11.28 8.99
CA ARG A 180 -11.50 -10.74 7.86
C ARG A 180 -10.76 -10.90 6.53
N ILE A 181 -9.43 -10.78 6.54
CA ILE A 181 -8.64 -11.01 5.32
C ILE A 181 -8.69 -12.48 4.91
N ALA A 182 -8.69 -13.43 5.84
CA ALA A 182 -8.87 -14.85 5.51
C ALA A 182 -10.23 -15.11 4.82
N GLU A 183 -11.30 -14.43 5.25
CA GLU A 183 -12.61 -14.51 4.60
C GLU A 183 -12.64 -13.84 3.20
N ILE A 184 -11.98 -12.68 3.05
CA ILE A 184 -11.97 -11.88 1.82
C ILE A 184 -11.05 -12.50 0.75
N ASN A 185 -9.99 -13.18 1.17
CA ASN A 185 -8.96 -13.79 0.33
C ASN A 185 -8.93 -15.33 0.45
N PRO A 186 -10.04 -16.02 0.12
CA PRO A 186 -10.11 -17.49 0.27
C PRO A 186 -9.14 -18.23 -0.66
N ASP A 187 -8.73 -17.59 -1.76
CA ASP A 187 -7.79 -18.18 -2.74
C ASP A 187 -6.32 -18.03 -2.30
N GLY A 188 -6.03 -17.38 -1.17
CA GLY A 188 -4.68 -17.18 -0.66
C GLY A 188 -3.77 -16.38 -1.58
N LEU A 189 -4.31 -15.39 -2.30
CA LEU A 189 -3.50 -14.49 -3.13
C LEU A 189 -2.46 -13.73 -2.27
N PRO A 190 -1.32 -13.34 -2.84
CA PRO A 190 -0.36 -12.49 -2.15
C PRO A 190 -1.02 -11.26 -1.53
N MET A 191 -0.60 -10.89 -0.33
CA MET A 191 -1.15 -9.76 0.41
C MET A 191 -0.04 -8.88 0.98
N VAL A 192 -0.27 -7.56 0.94
CA VAL A 192 0.55 -6.55 1.62
C VAL A 192 -0.32 -5.88 2.67
N LEU A 193 0.12 -5.89 3.91
CA LEU A 193 -0.49 -5.13 5.01
C LEU A 193 0.41 -3.94 5.37
N THR A 194 -0.14 -2.75 5.26
CA THR A 194 0.50 -1.49 5.65
C THR A 194 -0.28 -0.83 6.78
N GLY A 195 0.35 0.07 7.50
CA GLY A 195 -0.33 0.81 8.55
C GLY A 195 0.60 1.48 9.54
N ASP A 196 -0.02 2.25 10.42
CA ASP A 196 0.57 2.68 11.68
C ASP A 196 0.00 1.81 12.79
N PHE A 197 0.82 0.93 13.33
CA PHE A 197 0.38 -0.04 14.32
C PHE A 197 0.39 0.51 15.75
N ASN A 198 0.98 1.69 15.98
CA ASN A 198 1.12 2.29 17.32
C ASN A 198 1.72 1.34 18.37
N ILE A 199 2.60 0.45 17.93
CA ILE A 199 3.26 -0.55 18.78
C ILE A 199 4.75 -0.41 18.59
N GLU A 200 5.48 -0.17 19.70
CA GLU A 200 6.93 -0.15 19.68
C GLU A 200 7.49 -1.58 19.65
N PRO A 201 8.53 -1.83 18.85
CA PRO A 201 9.26 -3.11 18.90
C PRO A 201 9.84 -3.29 20.32
N LYS A 202 9.65 -4.48 20.91
CA LYS A 202 10.28 -4.83 22.18
C LYS A 202 11.69 -5.36 21.96
#